data_1fdb7f736cb63ab05375a3cb59eeb596
#
_entry.id   1fdb7f736cb63ab05375a3cb59eeb596
#
_cell.length_a   1.000
_cell.length_b   1.000
_cell.length_c   1.000
_cell.angle_alpha   90.00
_cell.angle_beta   90.00
_cell.angle_gamma   90.00
#
_symmetry.space_group_name_H-M   'P 1'
#
loop_
_entity.id
_entity.type
_entity.pdbx_description
1 polymer ?
#
loop_
_entity_poly.entity_id
_entity_poly.type
_entity_poly.pdbx_seq_one_letter_code
_entity_poly.pdbx_strand_id
1 'polypeptide(L)'
;MSKSKLTTKFATLLLLFGFSFGMVTDVTSSLVPEQTTTAQASTRVSASQAKKIAKINAGLSKKQKAAKNWIAKRESSFNYSARNGRCYGRYQLLKSYLHGDYSPANQEKTANNYANNRYGSWTKAKRFWQSHHWY
;
A
#
# COMPACT_ATOMS: atom_id res chain seq x y z
N MET A 1 -6.67 5.21 40.85
CA MET A 1 -5.68 4.70 39.85
C MET A 1 -6.11 5.15 38.46
N SER A 2 -5.47 6.19 37.98
CA SER A 2 -5.80 6.82 36.69
C SER A 2 -5.13 6.05 35.56
N LYS A 3 -5.93 5.49 34.64
CA LYS A 3 -5.42 4.88 33.39
C LYS A 3 -5.29 5.98 32.35
N SER A 4 -4.07 6.42 32.10
CA SER A 4 -3.78 7.36 31.04
C SER A 4 -4.02 6.70 29.69
N LYS A 5 -4.99 7.24 28.94
CA LYS A 5 -5.25 6.89 27.55
C LYS A 5 -4.19 7.56 26.68
N LEU A 6 -3.25 6.77 26.19
CA LEU A 6 -2.27 7.21 25.20
C LEU A 6 -2.96 7.26 23.83
N THR A 7 -3.52 8.41 23.49
CA THR A 7 -4.06 8.69 22.16
C THR A 7 -2.92 9.06 21.24
N THR A 8 -2.39 8.11 20.51
CA THR A 8 -1.47 8.40 19.40
C THR A 8 -2.28 8.90 18.22
N LYS A 9 -2.31 10.21 18.07
CA LYS A 9 -2.88 10.87 16.89
C LYS A 9 -1.93 10.66 15.73
N PHE A 10 -2.29 9.83 14.78
CA PHE A 10 -1.62 9.76 13.49
C PHE A 10 -2.10 10.93 12.64
N ALA A 11 -1.26 11.94 12.52
CA ALA A 11 -1.49 13.05 11.62
C ALA A 11 -1.32 12.57 10.18
N THR A 12 -2.40 12.61 9.42
CA THR A 12 -2.38 12.40 7.97
C THR A 12 -1.74 13.63 7.34
N LEU A 13 -0.49 13.51 6.90
CA LEU A 13 0.19 14.54 6.14
C LEU A 13 -0.27 14.45 4.68
N LEU A 14 -1.22 15.28 4.33
CA LEU A 14 -1.67 15.48 2.96
C LEU A 14 -0.70 16.43 2.26
N LEU A 15 0.22 15.90 1.45
CA LEU A 15 1.08 16.69 0.57
C LEU A 15 0.32 17.00 -0.72
N LEU A 16 -0.22 18.21 -0.79
CA LEU A 16 -0.73 18.82 -2.02
C LEU A 16 0.45 19.30 -2.86
N PHE A 17 0.75 18.60 -3.95
CA PHE A 17 1.61 19.13 -5.00
C PHE A 17 0.77 19.95 -5.97
N GLY A 18 0.91 21.27 -5.89
CA GLY A 18 0.39 22.19 -6.87
C GLY A 18 1.23 22.14 -8.15
N PHE A 19 0.61 21.79 -9.26
CA PHE A 19 1.20 21.94 -10.58
C PHE A 19 0.88 23.34 -11.10
N SER A 20 1.91 24.16 -11.25
CA SER A 20 1.85 25.43 -11.99
C SER A 20 2.04 25.13 -13.47
N PHE A 21 1.03 25.47 -14.27
CA PHE A 21 1.08 25.42 -15.73
C PHE A 21 1.81 26.67 -16.26
N GLY A 22 2.96 26.48 -16.86
CA GLY A 22 3.64 27.49 -17.67
C GLY A 22 3.60 27.06 -19.13
N MET A 23 2.82 27.79 -19.94
CA MET A 23 2.85 27.68 -21.41
C MET A 23 4.15 28.28 -21.95
N VAL A 24 4.83 27.52 -22.80
CA VAL A 24 5.72 28.08 -23.82
C VAL A 24 5.55 27.26 -25.09
N THR A 25 5.14 27.96 -26.15
CA THR A 25 5.05 27.51 -27.51
C THR A 25 6.44 27.50 -28.17
N ASP A 26 6.67 26.54 -28.97
CA ASP A 26 7.23 26.54 -30.32
C ASP A 26 8.40 25.58 -30.60
N VAL A 27 8.12 24.76 -31.56
CA VAL A 27 8.75 24.39 -32.82
C VAL A 27 9.91 23.39 -32.85
N THR A 28 9.61 22.37 -33.61
CA THR A 28 10.40 21.53 -34.54
C THR A 28 11.35 20.47 -33.99
N SER A 29 10.89 19.27 -34.34
CA SER A 29 11.65 18.25 -35.07
C SER A 29 12.72 17.48 -34.32
N SER A 30 12.53 16.23 -34.39
CA SER A 30 13.51 15.13 -34.31
C SER A 30 13.53 14.36 -33.01
N LEU A 31 12.87 13.21 -33.10
CA LEU A 31 13.40 11.92 -32.70
C LEU A 31 14.18 11.89 -31.39
N VAL A 32 13.56 11.44 -30.37
CA VAL A 32 13.95 10.24 -29.60
C VAL A 32 12.98 10.09 -28.46
N PRO A 33 12.33 8.97 -28.30
CA PRO A 33 11.53 8.72 -27.12
C PRO A 33 12.49 8.20 -26.02
N GLU A 34 12.93 9.07 -25.19
CA GLU A 34 13.64 8.58 -24.02
C GLU A 34 13.30 9.37 -22.79
N GLN A 35 12.60 8.64 -22.00
CA GLN A 35 12.88 8.47 -20.58
C GLN A 35 12.23 9.42 -19.63
N THR A 36 11.01 9.14 -19.40
CA THR A 36 10.42 9.38 -18.09
C THR A 36 10.33 8.05 -17.34
N THR A 37 11.44 7.52 -16.87
CA THR A 37 11.47 6.20 -16.23
C THR A 37 12.08 6.16 -14.84
N THR A 38 12.22 7.26 -14.14
CA THR A 38 12.84 7.19 -12.81
C THR A 38 11.88 7.20 -11.64
N ALA A 39 10.63 7.59 -11.81
CA ALA A 39 9.67 7.62 -10.71
C ALA A 39 8.72 6.40 -10.62
N GLN A 40 8.65 5.57 -11.67
CA GLN A 40 7.76 4.40 -11.71
C GLN A 40 8.45 3.05 -11.45
N ALA A 41 9.75 3.02 -11.26
CA ALA A 41 10.48 1.77 -11.08
C ALA A 41 10.24 1.08 -9.73
N SER A 42 9.81 1.81 -8.71
CA SER A 42 9.61 1.22 -7.37
C SER A 42 8.23 0.58 -7.16
N THR A 43 7.29 0.74 -8.07
CA THR A 43 5.95 0.15 -7.98
C THR A 43 5.74 -1.05 -8.89
N ARG A 44 6.67 -1.37 -9.78
CA ARG A 44 6.54 -2.52 -10.69
C ARG A 44 6.94 -3.80 -9.99
N VAL A 45 5.93 -4.63 -9.75
CA VAL A 45 6.12 -5.99 -9.26
C VAL A 45 6.67 -6.85 -10.40
N SER A 46 7.76 -7.62 -10.17
CA SER A 46 8.28 -8.52 -11.19
C SER A 46 7.26 -9.60 -11.58
N ALA A 47 7.39 -10.16 -12.80
CA ALA A 47 6.48 -11.20 -13.28
C ALA A 47 6.44 -12.41 -12.34
N SER A 48 7.58 -12.79 -11.74
CA SER A 48 7.62 -13.89 -10.78
C SER A 48 6.86 -13.58 -9.49
N GLN A 49 7.02 -12.37 -8.96
CA GLN A 49 6.26 -11.91 -7.80
C GLN A 49 4.76 -11.83 -8.12
N ALA A 50 4.39 -11.33 -9.29
CA ALA A 50 2.99 -11.24 -9.71
C ALA A 50 2.32 -12.62 -9.74
N LYS A 51 3.00 -13.66 -10.26
CA LYS A 51 2.50 -15.05 -10.25
C LYS A 51 2.30 -15.57 -8.82
N LYS A 52 3.25 -15.30 -7.91
CA LYS A 52 3.12 -15.67 -6.49
C LYS A 52 1.93 -14.96 -5.85
N ILE A 53 1.78 -13.67 -6.07
CA ILE A 53 0.67 -12.85 -5.55
C ILE A 53 -0.68 -13.38 -6.05
N ALA A 54 -0.78 -13.72 -7.34
CA ALA A 54 -1.99 -14.29 -7.90
C ALA A 54 -2.40 -15.60 -7.18
N LYS A 55 -1.43 -16.49 -6.92
CA LYS A 55 -1.67 -17.74 -6.15
C LYS A 55 -2.11 -17.45 -4.71
N ILE A 56 -1.43 -16.53 -4.01
CA ILE A 56 -1.75 -16.14 -2.64
C ILE A 56 -3.18 -15.60 -2.53
N ASN A 57 -3.63 -14.88 -3.54
CA ASN A 57 -4.95 -14.24 -3.55
C ASN A 57 -6.04 -15.05 -4.26
N ALA A 58 -5.71 -16.23 -4.82
CA ALA A 58 -6.65 -17.04 -5.59
C ALA A 58 -7.90 -17.45 -4.80
N GLY A 59 -7.74 -17.77 -3.51
CA GLY A 59 -8.84 -18.14 -2.63
C GLY A 59 -9.71 -16.99 -2.12
N LEU A 60 -9.34 -15.75 -2.40
CA LEU A 60 -10.12 -14.59 -1.97
C LEU A 60 -11.27 -14.32 -2.93
N SER A 61 -12.49 -14.18 -2.39
CA SER A 61 -13.66 -13.74 -3.17
C SER A 61 -13.48 -12.31 -3.72
N LYS A 62 -14.28 -11.93 -4.72
CA LYS A 62 -14.31 -10.57 -5.25
C LYS A 62 -14.46 -9.50 -4.14
N LYS A 63 -15.35 -9.73 -3.18
CA LYS A 63 -15.60 -8.82 -2.05
C LYS A 63 -14.37 -8.70 -1.14
N GLN A 64 -13.69 -9.82 -0.87
CA GLN A 64 -12.45 -9.84 -0.08
C GLN A 64 -11.33 -9.08 -0.78
N LYS A 65 -11.12 -9.32 -2.08
CA LYS A 65 -10.13 -8.60 -2.89
C LYS A 65 -10.40 -7.10 -2.94
N ALA A 66 -11.67 -6.70 -3.10
CA ALA A 66 -12.06 -5.30 -3.09
C ALA A 66 -11.78 -4.62 -1.73
N ALA A 67 -12.11 -5.28 -0.62
CA ALA A 67 -11.83 -4.79 0.72
C ALA A 67 -10.33 -4.69 1.00
N LYS A 68 -9.55 -5.69 0.60
CA LYS A 68 -8.09 -5.72 0.69
C LYS A 68 -7.46 -4.55 -0.08
N ASN A 69 -7.87 -4.33 -1.32
CA ASN A 69 -7.38 -3.22 -2.15
C ASN A 69 -7.79 -1.86 -1.57
N TRP A 70 -8.98 -1.75 -1.01
CA TRP A 70 -9.42 -0.53 -0.36
C TRP A 70 -8.51 -0.14 0.82
N ILE A 71 -8.14 -1.11 1.66
CA ILE A 71 -7.17 -0.90 2.75
C ILE A 71 -5.80 -0.54 2.19
N ALA A 72 -5.28 -1.30 1.21
CA ALA A 72 -3.97 -1.01 0.61
C ALA A 72 -3.88 0.41 0.03
N LYS A 73 -4.96 0.89 -0.58
CA LYS A 73 -5.02 2.27 -1.08
C LYS A 73 -4.90 3.29 0.06
N ARG A 74 -5.54 3.05 1.19
CA ARG A 74 -5.52 3.95 2.35
C ARG A 74 -4.18 3.93 3.07
N GLU A 75 -3.58 2.76 3.22
CA GLU A 75 -2.35 2.59 3.95
C GLU A 75 -1.11 3.12 3.21
N SER A 76 -1.03 2.94 1.90
CA SER A 76 0.21 3.25 1.17
C SER A 76 -0.01 3.71 -0.28
N SER A 77 -1.23 3.92 -0.73
CA SER A 77 -1.54 4.11 -2.15
C SER A 77 -0.97 2.98 -3.02
N PHE A 78 -1.06 1.74 -2.54
CA PHE A 78 -0.56 0.52 -3.18
C PHE A 78 0.97 0.37 -3.27
N ASN A 79 1.74 1.14 -2.50
CA ASN A 79 3.19 1.14 -2.58
C ASN A 79 3.80 0.05 -1.69
N TYR A 80 4.43 -0.96 -2.31
CA TYR A 80 5.13 -2.04 -1.59
C TYR A 80 6.39 -1.59 -0.85
N SER A 81 6.92 -0.41 -1.14
CA SER A 81 8.13 0.14 -0.52
C SER A 81 7.84 1.28 0.46
N ALA A 82 6.57 1.56 0.74
CA ALA A 82 6.18 2.62 1.66
C ALA A 82 6.77 2.37 3.07
N ARG A 83 7.29 3.42 3.68
CA ARG A 83 7.90 3.36 5.01
C ARG A 83 7.24 4.37 5.93
N ASN A 84 6.86 3.92 7.11
CA ASN A 84 6.32 4.80 8.14
C ASN A 84 6.72 4.23 9.52
N GLY A 85 7.82 4.74 10.07
CA GLY A 85 8.36 4.29 11.34
C GLY A 85 8.62 2.78 11.35
N ARG A 86 7.92 2.06 12.21
CA ARG A 86 8.00 0.59 12.33
C ARG A 86 7.16 -0.16 11.30
N CYS A 87 6.33 0.55 10.54
CA CYS A 87 5.47 -0.03 9.52
C CYS A 87 6.13 -0.01 8.15
N TYR A 88 5.78 -0.98 7.31
CA TYR A 88 6.36 -1.13 5.98
C TYR A 88 5.35 -1.68 4.97
N GLY A 89 5.48 -1.18 3.74
CA GLY A 89 4.92 -1.75 2.53
C GLY A 89 3.46 -1.40 2.26
N ARG A 90 2.90 -2.15 1.35
CA ARG A 90 1.56 -1.94 0.77
C ARG A 90 0.45 -1.88 1.82
N TYR A 91 0.60 -2.64 2.91
CA TYR A 91 -0.41 -2.78 3.96
C TYR A 91 0.02 -2.16 5.28
N GLN A 92 1.17 -1.46 5.32
CA GLN A 92 1.71 -0.82 6.52
C GLN A 92 1.74 -1.73 7.76
N LEU A 93 2.13 -3.00 7.54
CA LEU A 93 2.34 -3.95 8.61
C LEU A 93 3.62 -3.65 9.38
N LEU A 94 3.68 -4.06 10.64
CA LEU A 94 4.92 -3.99 11.40
C LEU A 94 6.02 -4.80 10.68
N LYS A 95 7.22 -4.24 10.59
CA LYS A 95 8.38 -4.90 9.97
C LYS A 95 8.67 -6.27 10.59
N SER A 96 8.42 -6.42 11.90
CA SER A 96 8.58 -7.70 12.60
C SER A 96 7.69 -8.80 12.04
N TYR A 97 6.51 -8.48 11.52
CA TYR A 97 5.61 -9.48 10.91
C TYR A 97 6.11 -9.99 9.56
N LEU A 98 7.00 -9.25 8.91
CA LEU A 98 7.58 -9.63 7.62
C LEU A 98 8.82 -10.53 7.75
N HIS A 99 9.35 -10.70 8.96
CA HIS A 99 10.49 -11.58 9.27
C HIS A 99 11.71 -11.37 8.35
N GLY A 100 11.98 -10.11 7.97
CA GLY A 100 13.10 -9.74 7.10
C GLY A 100 12.85 -9.92 5.59
N ASP A 101 11.77 -10.55 5.19
CA ASP A 101 11.37 -10.65 3.78
C ASP A 101 10.36 -9.56 3.41
N TYR A 102 10.85 -8.50 2.78
CA TYR A 102 10.06 -7.35 2.34
C TYR A 102 9.48 -7.52 0.93
N SER A 103 9.59 -8.70 0.33
CA SER A 103 9.07 -8.95 -1.02
C SER A 103 7.55 -8.72 -1.11
N PRO A 104 7.05 -8.27 -2.27
CA PRO A 104 5.61 -8.09 -2.47
C PRO A 104 4.78 -9.33 -2.15
N ALA A 105 5.23 -10.52 -2.55
CA ALA A 105 4.52 -11.76 -2.26
C ALA A 105 4.43 -12.06 -0.76
N ASN A 106 5.53 -11.84 0.01
CA ASN A 106 5.48 -12.02 1.45
C ASN A 106 4.57 -11.00 2.13
N GLN A 107 4.57 -9.75 1.68
CA GLN A 107 3.63 -8.73 2.18
C GLN A 107 2.17 -9.15 1.96
N GLU A 108 1.82 -9.66 0.77
CA GLU A 108 0.48 -10.15 0.46
C GLU A 108 0.06 -11.31 1.36
N LYS A 109 0.95 -12.31 1.53
CA LYS A 109 0.72 -13.46 2.39
C LYS A 109 0.54 -13.04 3.86
N THR A 110 1.45 -12.23 4.36
CA THR A 110 1.43 -11.75 5.75
C THR A 110 0.17 -10.93 6.02
N ALA A 111 -0.22 -10.07 5.08
CA ALA A 111 -1.43 -9.27 5.20
C ALA A 111 -2.70 -10.12 5.22
N ASN A 112 -2.79 -11.17 4.39
CA ASN A 112 -3.91 -12.11 4.44
C ASN A 112 -4.00 -12.82 5.80
N ASN A 113 -2.87 -13.30 6.32
CA ASN A 113 -2.82 -13.93 7.64
C ASN A 113 -3.23 -12.96 8.74
N TYR A 114 -2.71 -11.74 8.70
CA TYR A 114 -3.05 -10.70 9.68
C TYR A 114 -4.54 -10.38 9.67
N ALA A 115 -5.11 -10.11 8.50
CA ALA A 115 -6.53 -9.78 8.38
C ALA A 115 -7.44 -10.94 8.83
N ASN A 116 -7.09 -12.18 8.48
CA ASN A 116 -7.85 -13.36 8.89
C ASN A 116 -7.76 -13.63 10.39
N ASN A 117 -6.57 -13.57 10.95
CA ASN A 117 -6.35 -13.89 12.37
C ASN A 117 -6.94 -12.82 13.29
N ARG A 118 -6.84 -11.55 12.91
CA ARG A 118 -7.29 -10.43 13.74
C ARG A 118 -8.77 -10.11 13.58
N TYR A 119 -9.27 -10.19 12.36
CA TYR A 119 -10.64 -9.75 12.03
C TYR A 119 -11.53 -10.88 11.47
N GLY A 120 -10.95 -11.99 11.05
CA GLY A 120 -11.63 -13.10 10.41
C GLY A 120 -11.84 -12.92 8.91
N SER A 121 -11.70 -11.71 8.36
CA SER A 121 -11.82 -11.45 6.91
C SER A 121 -11.38 -10.04 6.54
N TRP A 122 -11.06 -9.82 5.27
CA TRP A 122 -10.76 -8.48 4.74
C TRP A 122 -11.96 -7.53 4.81
N THR A 123 -13.17 -8.03 4.61
CA THR A 123 -14.39 -7.20 4.72
C THR A 123 -14.59 -6.72 6.15
N LYS A 124 -14.30 -7.54 7.15
CA LYS A 124 -14.36 -7.14 8.56
C LYS A 124 -13.22 -6.19 8.91
N ALA A 125 -12.00 -6.44 8.42
CA ALA A 125 -10.88 -5.52 8.56
C ALA A 125 -11.19 -4.13 8.00
N LYS A 126 -11.80 -4.07 6.82
CA LYS A 126 -12.25 -2.80 6.23
C LYS A 126 -13.26 -2.06 7.10
N ARG A 127 -14.26 -2.75 7.65
CA ARG A 127 -15.25 -2.12 8.57
C ARG A 127 -14.57 -1.57 9.81
N PHE A 128 -13.63 -2.32 10.37
CA PHE A 128 -12.86 -1.85 11.52
C PHE A 128 -12.07 -0.59 11.17
N TRP A 129 -11.38 -0.59 10.04
CA TRP A 129 -10.63 0.57 9.56
C TRP A 129 -11.53 1.81 9.38
N GLN A 130 -12.73 1.63 8.81
CA GLN A 130 -13.68 2.74 8.61
C GLN A 130 -14.10 3.42 9.92
N SER A 131 -14.14 2.66 11.01
CA SER A 131 -14.52 3.19 12.33
C SER A 131 -13.34 3.72 13.14
N HIS A 132 -12.14 3.18 12.93
CA HIS A 132 -10.97 3.46 13.77
C HIS A 132 -9.83 4.16 13.03
N HIS A 133 -9.86 4.20 11.68
CA HIS A 133 -8.82 4.75 10.80
C HIS A 133 -7.45 4.05 10.91
N TRP A 134 -7.44 2.79 11.33
CA TRP A 134 -6.29 1.87 11.34
C TRP A 134 -6.80 0.42 11.32
N TYR A 135 -5.90 -0.55 11.13
CA TYR A 135 -6.28 -1.96 11.20
C TYR A 135 -5.14 -2.83 11.72
#